data_70ba15063c991cb70394f845d1995f3a
#
_entry.id   70ba15063c991cb70394f845d1995f3a
#
_cell.length_a   1.000
_cell.length_b   1.000
_cell.length_c   1.000
_cell.angle_alpha   90.00
_cell.angle_beta   90.00
_cell.angle_gamma   90.00
#
_symmetry.space_group_name_H-M   'P 1'
#
loop_
_entity.id
_entity.type
_entity.pdbx_description
1 polymer ?
#
loop_
_entity_poly.entity_id
_entity_poly.type
_entity_poly.pdbx_seq_one_letter_code
_entity_poly.pdbx_strand_id
1 'polypeptide(L)'
;MVENNDKGIPEYYFPPVGESTPPPATPPVAEQVVPETFVGPAAVQERKQNKVAPLVAVAVAAALVGGIAGAGVATVMGGQNANNSASSNVQGITINNTEEVSTVTAVAAKASPSVVTISVTGAAGGGSGSGVILNKEGYVLTNNHVVTLDGADSNAKITVQDNDGNIYPASIVGTDPTVDMAVLKIEGEGVFTPIEWADSSKLNVGDLTIAMGAPLGLAGTVTTGIVSALNRSIQVASSAVPDSSGSDSDSGSGDSSNPFNFDFGQGQTQTQSQSASISIPVIQTDAAINPGNSGGALLDSKGRLIGINVAIASAGSSEGQSGSIGVGFALPSNLAKRVSAELIENQKASHGLLGAQVSDAAAKDGSTAVGAYIEKAVEGGAAAQAGIKDGDIVVQFNGVRITDANDLTAQVRTAAGGSEATVVINRDGKQQTIKVQLGTLK
;
A
#
# COMPACT_ATOMS: atom_id res chain seq x y z
N MET A 1 -12.85 -68.04 19.69
CA MET A 1 -11.64 -67.77 18.90
C MET A 1 -11.90 -66.51 18.17
N VAL A 2 -11.30 -65.43 18.70
CA VAL A 2 -11.39 -64.11 18.10
C VAL A 2 -9.91 -63.69 17.91
N GLU A 3 -9.47 -63.63 16.66
CA GLU A 3 -8.13 -63.16 16.31
C GLU A 3 -8.06 -61.63 16.44
N ASN A 4 -7.17 -61.19 17.33
CA ASN A 4 -6.75 -59.83 17.45
C ASN A 4 -5.73 -59.54 16.33
N ASN A 5 -6.04 -58.60 15.44
CA ASN A 5 -5.12 -58.14 14.41
C ASN A 5 -4.59 -56.72 14.82
N ASP A 6 -3.53 -56.76 15.61
CA ASP A 6 -2.80 -55.57 16.09
C ASP A 6 -1.84 -55.15 14.98
N LYS A 7 -2.20 -54.13 14.18
CA LYS A 7 -1.28 -53.49 13.23
C LYS A 7 -0.57 -52.34 13.90
N GLY A 8 0.68 -52.61 14.30
CA GLY A 8 1.58 -51.66 14.92
C GLY A 8 1.77 -50.40 14.08
N ILE A 9 1.74 -49.28 14.78
CA ILE A 9 2.13 -47.95 14.30
C ILE A 9 3.64 -47.94 14.04
N PRO A 10 4.19 -47.45 12.94
CA PRO A 10 5.63 -47.39 12.73
C PRO A 10 6.26 -46.38 13.71
N GLU A 11 7.17 -46.86 14.54
CA GLU A 11 8.03 -46.06 15.40
C GLU A 11 8.97 -45.22 14.52
N TYR A 12 8.85 -43.92 14.58
CA TYR A 12 9.84 -42.99 13.97
C TYR A 12 11.08 -42.93 14.85
N TYR A 13 12.17 -43.51 14.38
CA TYR A 13 13.49 -43.43 15.01
C TYR A 13 14.11 -42.02 14.77
N PHE A 14 14.22 -41.22 15.82
CA PHE A 14 15.01 -40.02 15.81
C PHE A 14 16.45 -40.37 16.25
N PRO A 15 17.49 -40.08 15.43
CA PRO A 15 18.86 -40.28 15.89
C PRO A 15 19.19 -39.26 16.98
N PRO A 16 20.03 -39.61 17.93
CA PRO A 16 20.42 -38.68 19.01
C PRO A 16 21.13 -37.47 18.45
N VAL A 17 20.76 -36.30 18.94
CA VAL A 17 21.41 -35.01 18.62
C VAL A 17 22.82 -35.07 19.11
N GLY A 18 23.80 -35.10 18.20
CA GLY A 18 25.21 -35.02 18.50
C GLY A 18 25.55 -33.71 19.21
N GLU A 19 26.31 -33.75 20.27
CA GLU A 19 26.85 -32.58 20.97
C GLU A 19 27.60 -31.68 19.94
N SER A 20 27.11 -30.47 19.78
CA SER A 20 27.74 -29.46 18.94
C SER A 20 29.00 -28.95 19.64
N THR A 21 30.16 -29.28 19.10
CA THR A 21 31.42 -28.63 19.48
C THR A 21 31.34 -27.13 19.16
N PRO A 22 31.75 -26.24 20.07
CA PRO A 22 31.78 -24.81 19.81
C PRO A 22 32.71 -24.48 18.62
N PRO A 23 32.38 -23.49 17.76
CA PRO A 23 33.26 -23.10 16.69
C PRO A 23 34.60 -22.56 17.21
N PRO A 24 35.70 -22.75 16.47
CA PRO A 24 36.99 -22.24 16.88
C PRO A 24 37.00 -20.72 16.97
N ALA A 25 37.62 -20.18 17.99
CA ALA A 25 37.77 -18.75 18.22
C ALA A 25 38.46 -18.08 17.04
N THR A 26 37.87 -17.02 16.51
CA THR A 26 38.47 -16.15 15.49
C THR A 26 39.73 -15.49 16.08
N PRO A 27 40.85 -15.46 15.32
CA PRO A 27 42.03 -14.74 15.74
C PRO A 27 41.75 -13.22 15.83
N PRO A 28 42.41 -12.50 16.77
CA PRO A 28 42.19 -11.06 16.92
C PRO A 28 42.63 -10.32 15.66
N VAL A 29 41.75 -9.45 15.17
CA VAL A 29 42.05 -8.54 14.07
C VAL A 29 43.12 -7.57 14.53
N ALA A 30 44.26 -7.55 13.86
CA ALA A 30 45.33 -6.59 14.08
C ALA A 30 44.80 -5.16 13.85
N GLU A 31 44.88 -4.35 14.87
CA GLU A 31 44.58 -2.92 14.85
C GLU A 31 45.59 -2.24 13.92
N GLN A 32 45.12 -1.77 12.76
CA GLN A 32 45.92 -0.94 11.87
C GLN A 32 46.09 0.44 12.51
N VAL A 33 47.29 0.72 12.99
CA VAL A 33 47.70 2.05 13.44
C VAL A 33 47.78 2.96 12.22
N VAL A 34 46.84 3.91 12.11
CA VAL A 34 46.90 4.99 11.16
C VAL A 34 47.85 6.06 11.73
N PRO A 35 48.89 6.53 11.00
CA PRO A 35 49.78 7.55 11.53
C PRO A 35 49.04 8.90 11.63
N GLU A 36 49.04 9.46 12.83
CA GLU A 36 48.58 10.82 13.11
C GLU A 36 49.46 11.84 12.35
N THR A 37 48.86 12.52 11.36
CA THR A 37 49.49 13.71 10.75
C THR A 37 49.29 14.90 11.68
N PHE A 38 50.35 15.34 12.31
CA PHE A 38 50.40 16.59 13.08
C PHE A 38 50.12 17.79 12.14
N VAL A 39 48.96 18.42 12.29
CA VAL A 39 48.68 19.72 11.69
C VAL A 39 48.94 20.79 12.77
N GLY A 40 49.99 21.59 12.56
CA GLY A 40 50.34 22.71 13.44
C GLY A 40 49.26 23.83 13.40
N PRO A 41 49.23 24.71 14.43
CA PRO A 41 48.17 25.68 14.57
C PRO A 41 48.30 26.77 13.49
N ALA A 42 47.29 26.91 12.65
CA ALA A 42 47.14 28.01 11.72
C ALA A 42 46.61 29.25 12.43
N ALA A 43 47.29 30.34 12.18
CA ALA A 43 47.04 31.69 12.76
C ALA A 43 45.59 32.14 12.50
N VAL A 44 44.95 32.64 13.55
CA VAL A 44 43.65 33.30 13.53
C VAL A 44 43.83 34.68 12.85
N GLN A 45 43.33 34.83 11.64
CA GLN A 45 43.09 36.15 11.05
C GLN A 45 41.66 36.60 11.36
N GLU A 46 41.53 37.63 12.14
CA GLU A 46 40.26 38.35 12.31
C GLU A 46 39.74 38.85 10.98
N ARG A 47 38.60 38.36 10.55
CA ARG A 47 37.86 38.83 9.38
C ARG A 47 36.61 39.58 9.86
N LYS A 48 36.58 40.88 9.55
CA LYS A 48 35.50 41.83 9.81
C LYS A 48 34.13 41.25 9.40
N GLN A 49 33.18 41.37 10.31
CA GLN A 49 31.77 41.10 10.08
C GLN A 49 31.20 42.04 9.01
N ASN A 50 30.88 41.50 7.85
CA ASN A 50 29.93 42.13 6.93
C ASN A 50 28.59 41.42 7.06
N LYS A 51 27.58 42.21 7.40
CA LYS A 51 26.18 41.80 7.53
C LYS A 51 25.65 41.32 6.17
N VAL A 52 25.55 40.03 5.95
CA VAL A 52 24.73 39.41 4.89
C VAL A 52 24.08 38.18 5.44
N ALA A 53 22.92 38.30 5.98
CA ALA A 53 21.87 37.33 6.03
C ALA A 53 20.61 38.11 5.56
N PRO A 54 19.80 37.59 4.65
CA PRO A 54 19.32 36.23 4.49
C PRO A 54 19.34 35.74 3.02
N LEU A 55 20.20 34.85 2.65
CA LEU A 55 20.23 34.27 1.29
C LEU A 55 20.46 32.74 1.27
N VAL A 56 20.50 32.11 2.44
CA VAL A 56 20.72 30.65 2.51
C VAL A 56 19.41 29.85 2.39
N ALA A 57 18.27 30.45 2.72
CA ALA A 57 16.97 29.79 2.61
C ALA A 57 16.45 29.64 1.15
N VAL A 58 16.97 30.42 0.22
CA VAL A 58 16.55 30.37 -1.20
C VAL A 58 17.39 29.38 -2.01
N ALA A 59 18.60 29.04 -1.58
CA ALA A 59 19.51 28.15 -2.32
C ALA A 59 19.11 26.66 -2.22
N VAL A 60 18.42 26.23 -1.15
CA VAL A 60 17.98 24.84 -0.99
C VAL A 60 16.72 24.55 -1.81
N ALA A 61 15.83 25.54 -1.96
CA ALA A 61 14.65 25.42 -2.83
C ALA A 61 15.02 25.45 -4.34
N ALA A 62 16.10 26.13 -4.72
CA ALA A 62 16.56 26.17 -6.11
C ALA A 62 17.30 24.89 -6.55
N ALA A 63 17.89 24.14 -5.63
CA ALA A 63 18.59 22.88 -5.95
C ALA A 63 17.63 21.72 -6.28
N LEU A 64 16.39 21.78 -5.79
CA LEU A 64 15.35 20.77 -6.09
C LEU A 64 14.64 21.03 -7.43
N VAL A 65 14.70 22.26 -7.95
CA VAL A 65 14.10 22.64 -9.25
C VAL A 65 15.14 22.63 -10.39
N GLY A 66 16.43 22.78 -10.08
CA GLY A 66 17.53 22.89 -11.06
C GLY A 66 18.14 21.58 -11.53
N GLY A 67 17.84 20.45 -10.89
CA GLY A 67 18.44 19.14 -11.19
C GLY A 67 17.92 18.45 -12.47
N ILE A 68 16.81 18.90 -13.05
CA ILE A 68 16.15 18.25 -14.18
C ILE A 68 16.52 18.87 -15.54
N ALA A 69 17.11 20.08 -15.57
CA ALA A 69 17.41 20.77 -16.84
C ALA A 69 18.84 20.56 -17.39
N GLY A 70 19.70 19.78 -16.70
CA GLY A 70 21.13 19.65 -17.05
C GLY A 70 21.50 18.50 -17.99
N ALA A 71 20.64 17.56 -18.28
CA ALA A 71 20.99 16.36 -19.04
C ALA A 71 20.79 16.45 -20.56
N GLY A 72 20.29 17.56 -21.09
CA GLY A 72 19.83 17.68 -22.48
C GLY A 72 20.83 18.24 -23.51
N VAL A 73 22.03 18.68 -23.15
CA VAL A 73 22.90 19.45 -24.09
C VAL A 73 24.22 18.78 -24.50
N ALA A 74 24.50 17.55 -24.08
CA ALA A 74 25.81 16.92 -24.35
C ALA A 74 25.90 16.00 -25.59
N THR A 75 24.90 15.93 -26.46
CA THR A 75 24.89 14.95 -27.57
C THR A 75 24.95 15.50 -29.00
N VAL A 76 25.40 16.75 -29.23
CA VAL A 76 25.43 17.31 -30.59
C VAL A 76 26.84 17.49 -31.17
N MET A 77 27.92 17.10 -30.52
CA MET A 77 29.26 17.16 -31.14
C MET A 77 30.10 15.90 -30.91
N GLY A 78 30.00 14.93 -31.79
CA GLY A 78 30.94 13.78 -31.83
C GLY A 78 30.57 12.75 -32.87
N GLY A 79 31.31 12.78 -34.00
CA GLY A 79 31.06 12.08 -35.23
C GLY A 79 31.03 10.55 -35.19
N GLN A 80 30.27 10.04 -36.11
CA GLN A 80 30.35 8.82 -36.95
C GLN A 80 31.30 7.68 -36.52
N ASN A 81 30.73 6.64 -36.03
CA ASN A 81 30.87 5.21 -36.36
C ASN A 81 30.28 4.40 -35.20
N ALA A 82 29.07 3.97 -35.31
CA ALA A 82 28.50 3.03 -34.37
C ALA A 82 27.68 2.00 -35.15
N ASN A 83 28.06 0.77 -34.98
CA ASN A 83 27.27 -0.40 -35.29
C ASN A 83 25.88 -0.22 -34.61
N ASN A 84 24.83 -0.26 -35.40
CA ASN A 84 23.45 -0.19 -34.96
C ASN A 84 23.09 -1.43 -34.13
N SER A 85 23.30 -1.35 -32.83
CA SER A 85 22.45 -2.05 -31.88
C SER A 85 21.31 -1.08 -31.57
N ALA A 86 20.15 -1.34 -32.13
CA ALA A 86 18.96 -0.54 -31.86
C ALA A 86 18.59 -0.69 -30.38
N SER A 87 19.08 0.21 -29.52
CA SER A 87 18.54 0.41 -28.18
C SER A 87 17.14 0.99 -28.35
N SER A 88 16.11 0.17 -28.21
CA SER A 88 14.75 0.67 -28.04
C SER A 88 14.64 1.27 -26.64
N ASN A 89 14.97 2.56 -26.52
CA ASN A 89 14.64 3.32 -25.33
C ASN A 89 13.10 3.44 -25.25
N VAL A 90 12.47 2.53 -24.55
CA VAL A 90 11.18 2.79 -23.97
C VAL A 90 11.46 3.77 -22.83
N GLN A 91 11.03 5.01 -22.97
CA GLN A 91 11.30 6.08 -22.01
C GLN A 91 10.90 5.60 -20.60
N GLY A 92 11.80 5.70 -19.62
CA GLY A 92 11.60 5.25 -18.24
C GLY A 92 12.20 3.87 -17.90
N ILE A 93 12.41 2.96 -18.87
CA ILE A 93 13.04 1.65 -18.64
C ILE A 93 14.18 1.46 -19.63
N THR A 94 15.38 1.28 -19.10
CA THR A 94 16.57 1.01 -19.92
C THR A 94 16.68 -0.48 -20.22
N ILE A 95 16.62 -0.86 -21.49
CA ILE A 95 16.86 -2.22 -21.98
C ILE A 95 18.17 -2.21 -22.76
N ASN A 96 19.27 -2.66 -22.15
CA ASN A 96 20.59 -2.70 -22.76
C ASN A 96 20.80 -3.94 -23.62
N ASN A 97 20.15 -5.06 -23.30
CA ASN A 97 20.23 -6.31 -24.01
C ASN A 97 18.84 -6.78 -24.43
N THR A 98 18.52 -6.64 -25.71
CA THR A 98 17.24 -7.03 -26.29
C THR A 98 17.13 -8.54 -26.55
N GLU A 99 18.21 -9.28 -26.47
CA GLU A 99 18.24 -10.75 -26.69
C GLU A 99 17.90 -11.51 -25.42
N GLU A 100 18.08 -10.89 -24.24
CA GLU A 100 17.81 -11.49 -22.91
C GLU A 100 16.80 -10.66 -22.09
N VAL A 101 15.62 -10.39 -22.65
CA VAL A 101 14.58 -9.65 -21.95
C VAL A 101 13.85 -10.57 -20.98
N SER A 102 13.98 -10.30 -19.67
CA SER A 102 13.23 -11.02 -18.63
C SER A 102 11.74 -10.71 -18.69
N THR A 103 10.90 -11.61 -18.14
CA THR A 103 9.45 -11.35 -17.97
C THR A 103 9.20 -10.03 -17.24
N VAL A 104 9.99 -9.74 -16.22
CA VAL A 104 9.88 -8.49 -15.43
C VAL A 104 10.14 -7.27 -16.31
N THR A 105 11.22 -7.32 -17.12
CA THR A 105 11.54 -6.22 -18.04
C THR A 105 10.43 -5.99 -19.06
N ALA A 106 9.90 -7.08 -19.64
CA ALA A 106 8.81 -6.99 -20.62
C ALA A 106 7.52 -6.40 -20.00
N VAL A 107 7.16 -6.85 -18.79
CA VAL A 107 5.99 -6.32 -18.05
C VAL A 107 6.21 -4.86 -17.70
N ALA A 108 7.38 -4.50 -17.19
CA ALA A 108 7.71 -3.14 -16.85
C ALA A 108 7.62 -2.21 -18.07
N ALA A 109 8.19 -2.60 -19.22
CA ALA A 109 8.12 -1.83 -20.46
C ALA A 109 6.67 -1.67 -20.96
N LYS A 110 5.84 -2.72 -20.84
CA LYS A 110 4.43 -2.68 -21.24
C LYS A 110 3.61 -1.75 -20.35
N ALA A 111 3.84 -1.79 -19.03
CA ALA A 111 2.98 -1.08 -18.06
C ALA A 111 3.45 0.33 -17.74
N SER A 112 4.73 0.68 -17.95
CA SER A 112 5.27 2.02 -17.67
C SER A 112 4.45 3.17 -18.23
N PRO A 113 3.92 3.13 -19.47
CA PRO A 113 3.10 4.21 -19.99
C PRO A 113 1.77 4.42 -19.26
N SER A 114 1.36 3.45 -18.44
CA SER A 114 0.12 3.48 -17.67
C SER A 114 0.33 3.85 -16.20
N VAL A 115 1.59 4.02 -15.74
CA VAL A 115 1.92 4.36 -14.36
C VAL A 115 2.52 5.76 -14.31
N VAL A 116 1.98 6.59 -13.44
CA VAL A 116 2.36 8.01 -13.34
C VAL A 116 2.87 8.34 -11.94
N THR A 117 3.67 9.40 -11.86
CA THR A 117 4.07 10.03 -10.60
C THR A 117 3.09 11.13 -10.24
N ILE A 118 2.61 11.14 -9.00
CA ILE A 118 1.75 12.19 -8.46
C ILE A 118 2.56 13.01 -7.48
N SER A 119 2.54 14.33 -7.65
CA SER A 119 3.14 15.28 -6.71
C SER A 119 2.03 16.18 -6.17
N VAL A 120 1.98 16.29 -4.84
CA VAL A 120 0.97 17.04 -4.11
C VAL A 120 1.68 18.11 -3.28
N THR A 121 1.21 19.36 -3.37
CA THR A 121 1.75 20.48 -2.62
C THR A 121 0.62 21.19 -1.88
N GLY A 122 0.62 21.06 -0.57
CA GLY A 122 -0.31 21.73 0.34
C GLY A 122 0.31 22.91 1.08
N ALA A 123 -0.49 23.58 1.91
CA ALA A 123 -0.06 24.75 2.67
C ALA A 123 1.00 24.41 3.74
N ALA A 124 0.96 23.22 4.32
CA ALA A 124 1.86 22.76 5.39
C ALA A 124 3.01 21.89 4.90
N GLY A 125 3.05 21.52 3.63
CA GLY A 125 4.07 20.64 3.08
C GLY A 125 3.68 20.00 1.75
N GLY A 126 4.46 19.04 1.30
CA GLY A 126 4.19 18.30 0.07
C GLY A 126 4.47 16.82 0.21
N GLY A 127 3.89 16.04 -0.68
CA GLY A 127 4.06 14.60 -0.76
C GLY A 127 4.17 14.14 -2.21
N SER A 128 4.58 12.90 -2.39
CA SER A 128 4.57 12.24 -3.68
C SER A 128 4.07 10.81 -3.57
N GLY A 129 3.44 10.35 -4.61
CA GLY A 129 2.96 8.98 -4.75
C GLY A 129 2.90 8.59 -6.21
N SER A 130 2.23 7.50 -6.47
CA SER A 130 2.04 6.95 -7.80
C SER A 130 0.56 6.92 -8.17
N GLY A 131 0.28 6.76 -9.44
CA GLY A 131 -1.07 6.56 -9.95
C GLY A 131 -1.09 5.64 -11.16
N VAL A 132 -2.27 5.15 -11.48
CA VAL A 132 -2.53 4.26 -12.61
C VAL A 132 -3.56 4.90 -13.54
N ILE A 133 -3.21 5.04 -14.82
CA ILE A 133 -4.10 5.61 -15.85
C ILE A 133 -5.21 4.61 -16.17
N LEU A 134 -6.46 5.03 -16.03
CA LEU A 134 -7.65 4.19 -16.19
C LEU A 134 -8.19 4.18 -17.61
N ASN A 135 -8.09 5.31 -18.31
CA ASN A 135 -8.65 5.47 -19.65
C ASN A 135 -7.91 6.55 -20.44
N LYS A 136 -8.26 6.67 -21.74
CA LYS A 136 -7.63 7.62 -22.66
C LYS A 136 -8.01 9.09 -22.37
N GLU A 137 -9.05 9.31 -21.61
CA GLU A 137 -9.47 10.64 -21.15
C GLU A 137 -8.59 11.19 -20.02
N GLY A 138 -7.65 10.39 -19.48
CA GLY A 138 -6.70 10.83 -18.45
C GLY A 138 -7.28 10.79 -17.05
N TYR A 139 -8.18 9.84 -16.74
CA TYR A 139 -8.49 9.53 -15.35
C TYR A 139 -7.40 8.65 -14.74
N VAL A 140 -7.00 8.97 -13.52
CA VAL A 140 -5.91 8.30 -12.79
C VAL A 140 -6.44 7.83 -11.44
N LEU A 141 -6.23 6.56 -11.14
CA LEU A 141 -6.51 5.97 -9.82
C LEU A 141 -5.27 6.05 -8.95
N THR A 142 -5.44 6.39 -7.70
CA THR A 142 -4.38 6.43 -6.67
C THR A 142 -4.97 6.15 -5.28
N ASN A 143 -4.16 6.24 -4.23
CA ASN A 143 -4.65 6.19 -2.85
C ASN A 143 -5.17 7.57 -2.39
N ASN A 144 -6.16 7.55 -1.48
CA ASN A 144 -6.71 8.77 -0.91
C ASN A 144 -5.67 9.54 -0.07
N HIS A 145 -4.88 8.82 0.74
CA HIS A 145 -3.83 9.42 1.56
C HIS A 145 -2.79 10.20 0.72
N VAL A 146 -2.51 9.78 -0.53
CA VAL A 146 -1.58 10.49 -1.42
C VAL A 146 -2.11 11.88 -1.77
N VAL A 147 -3.40 11.99 -2.12
CA VAL A 147 -3.99 13.25 -2.62
C VAL A 147 -4.43 14.19 -1.50
N THR A 148 -4.64 13.66 -0.29
CA THR A 148 -5.05 14.44 0.88
C THR A 148 -3.90 14.73 1.86
N LEU A 149 -2.67 14.30 1.53
CA LEU A 149 -1.51 14.37 2.44
C LEU A 149 -1.87 13.77 3.81
N ASP A 150 -2.33 12.51 3.81
CA ASP A 150 -2.79 11.79 5.00
C ASP A 150 -3.97 12.47 5.74
N GLY A 151 -4.84 13.15 4.98
CA GLY A 151 -5.97 13.88 5.52
C GLY A 151 -5.66 15.31 6.01
N ALA A 152 -4.45 15.80 5.79
CA ALA A 152 -4.04 17.12 6.25
C ALA A 152 -4.53 18.27 5.38
N ASP A 153 -4.77 18.04 4.07
CA ASP A 153 -5.17 19.10 3.13
C ASP A 153 -6.12 18.55 2.05
N SER A 154 -7.29 19.16 1.94
CA SER A 154 -8.28 18.83 0.89
C SER A 154 -8.14 19.67 -0.38
N ASN A 155 -7.33 20.74 -0.35
CA ASN A 155 -7.19 21.73 -1.43
C ASN A 155 -5.75 21.81 -1.95
N ALA A 156 -4.95 20.79 -1.73
CA ALA A 156 -3.57 20.75 -2.19
C ALA A 156 -3.49 20.82 -3.72
N LYS A 157 -2.46 21.48 -4.24
CA LYS A 157 -2.16 21.50 -5.67
C LYS A 157 -1.60 20.14 -6.09
N ILE A 158 -2.21 19.53 -7.09
CA ILE A 158 -1.82 18.21 -7.59
C ILE A 158 -1.26 18.36 -9.00
N THR A 159 -0.14 17.69 -9.27
CA THR A 159 0.42 17.51 -10.59
C THR A 159 0.70 16.03 -10.84
N VAL A 160 0.54 15.62 -12.10
CA VAL A 160 0.79 14.26 -12.56
C VAL A 160 1.90 14.32 -13.60
N GLN A 161 2.94 13.51 -13.42
CA GLN A 161 4.01 13.33 -14.40
C GLN A 161 3.84 11.97 -15.06
N ASP A 162 3.76 11.96 -16.40
CA ASP A 162 3.70 10.74 -17.20
C ASP A 162 5.09 10.08 -17.34
N ASN A 163 5.10 8.90 -18.01
CA ASN A 163 6.33 8.17 -18.25
C ASN A 163 7.31 8.90 -19.18
N ASP A 164 6.84 9.83 -20.00
CA ASP A 164 7.65 10.63 -20.93
C ASP A 164 8.24 11.89 -20.27
N GLY A 165 7.90 12.14 -19.00
CA GLY A 165 8.34 13.28 -18.22
C GLY A 165 7.48 14.53 -18.39
N ASN A 166 6.36 14.46 -19.09
CA ASN A 166 5.43 15.57 -19.19
C ASN A 166 4.68 15.75 -17.88
N ILE A 167 4.52 17.00 -17.45
CA ILE A 167 3.85 17.35 -16.20
C ILE A 167 2.54 18.06 -16.52
N TYR A 168 1.46 17.54 -15.96
CA TYR A 168 0.11 18.03 -16.13
C TYR A 168 -0.48 18.45 -14.79
N PRO A 169 -1.25 19.55 -14.72
CA PRO A 169 -2.13 19.80 -13.58
C PRO A 169 -3.18 18.68 -13.50
N ALA A 170 -3.65 18.39 -12.29
CA ALA A 170 -4.74 17.43 -12.10
C ALA A 170 -5.68 17.88 -10.98
N SER A 171 -6.95 17.51 -11.12
CA SER A 171 -8.00 17.78 -10.13
C SER A 171 -8.57 16.47 -9.57
N ILE A 172 -9.03 16.52 -8.32
CA ILE A 172 -9.70 15.40 -7.67
C ILE A 172 -11.10 15.27 -8.25
N VAL A 173 -11.44 14.09 -8.79
CA VAL A 173 -12.80 13.74 -9.24
C VAL A 173 -13.64 13.26 -8.07
N GLY A 174 -13.07 12.40 -7.24
CA GLY A 174 -13.70 11.88 -6.05
C GLY A 174 -12.71 11.12 -5.18
N THR A 175 -13.03 11.02 -3.90
CA THR A 175 -12.23 10.32 -2.90
C THR A 175 -13.08 9.30 -2.15
N ASP A 176 -12.45 8.25 -1.70
CA ASP A 176 -13.04 7.20 -0.88
C ASP A 176 -12.09 6.85 0.27
N PRO A 177 -12.22 7.55 1.39
CA PRO A 177 -11.40 7.27 2.57
C PRO A 177 -11.73 5.92 3.24
N THR A 178 -12.85 5.27 2.89
CA THR A 178 -13.27 3.98 3.48
C THR A 178 -12.36 2.83 3.04
N VAL A 179 -11.84 2.90 1.82
CA VAL A 179 -10.93 1.92 1.25
C VAL A 179 -9.65 2.55 0.69
N ASP A 180 -9.36 3.79 1.11
CA ASP A 180 -8.15 4.53 0.75
C ASP A 180 -7.92 4.65 -0.77
N MET A 181 -8.94 5.07 -1.52
CA MET A 181 -8.86 5.29 -2.96
C MET A 181 -9.24 6.72 -3.35
N ALA A 182 -8.65 7.22 -4.44
CA ALA A 182 -9.01 8.49 -5.06
C ALA A 182 -8.87 8.40 -6.58
N VAL A 183 -9.70 9.16 -7.29
CA VAL A 183 -9.59 9.34 -8.73
C VAL A 183 -9.26 10.79 -9.03
N LEU A 184 -8.25 10.98 -9.86
CA LEU A 184 -7.84 12.27 -10.41
C LEU A 184 -8.24 12.36 -11.89
N LYS A 185 -8.41 13.59 -12.38
CA LYS A 185 -8.51 13.92 -13.78
C LYS A 185 -7.31 14.78 -14.18
N ILE A 186 -6.51 14.30 -15.12
CA ILE A 186 -5.44 15.07 -15.74
C ILE A 186 -6.07 16.19 -16.58
N GLU A 187 -5.56 17.41 -16.41
CA GLU A 187 -5.98 18.60 -17.16
C GLU A 187 -5.00 18.86 -18.31
N GLY A 188 -5.53 18.98 -19.52
CA GLY A 188 -4.76 19.20 -20.74
C GLY A 188 -4.85 18.05 -21.73
N GLU A 189 -4.21 18.26 -22.88
CA GLU A 189 -4.17 17.26 -23.96
C GLU A 189 -2.93 16.38 -23.80
N GLY A 190 -3.11 15.06 -23.95
CA GLY A 190 -2.05 14.07 -23.87
C GLY A 190 -2.48 12.74 -24.47
N VAL A 191 -1.52 11.86 -24.75
CA VAL A 191 -1.78 10.49 -25.16
C VAL A 191 -1.64 9.60 -23.94
N PHE A 192 -2.76 9.23 -23.35
CA PHE A 192 -2.78 8.40 -22.15
C PHE A 192 -3.00 6.93 -22.50
N THR A 193 -2.15 6.05 -21.97
CA THR A 193 -2.23 4.60 -22.16
C THR A 193 -2.92 3.97 -20.96
N PRO A 194 -4.14 3.44 -21.11
CA PRO A 194 -4.85 2.79 -20.01
C PRO A 194 -4.19 1.50 -19.59
N ILE A 195 -4.24 1.20 -18.30
CA ILE A 195 -3.80 -0.09 -17.77
C ILE A 195 -4.76 -1.21 -18.15
N GLU A 196 -4.24 -2.39 -18.42
CA GLU A 196 -5.04 -3.60 -18.58
C GLU A 196 -5.41 -4.19 -17.21
N TRP A 197 -6.68 -4.54 -17.00
CA TRP A 197 -7.15 -5.13 -15.75
C TRP A 197 -7.06 -6.65 -15.75
N ALA A 198 -6.66 -7.25 -14.63
CA ALA A 198 -6.85 -8.66 -14.33
C ALA A 198 -7.97 -8.84 -13.29
N ASP A 199 -8.49 -10.05 -13.19
CA ASP A 199 -9.46 -10.45 -12.17
C ASP A 199 -8.73 -10.94 -10.93
N SER A 200 -8.70 -10.10 -9.88
CA SER A 200 -7.99 -10.42 -8.62
C SER A 200 -8.60 -11.61 -7.86
N SER A 201 -9.84 -12.02 -8.17
CA SER A 201 -10.44 -13.22 -7.54
C SER A 201 -9.87 -14.53 -8.07
N LYS A 202 -9.08 -14.49 -9.14
CA LYS A 202 -8.44 -15.66 -9.77
C LYS A 202 -6.97 -15.83 -9.44
N LEU A 203 -6.45 -15.01 -8.54
CA LEU A 203 -5.06 -15.11 -8.10
C LEU A 203 -4.86 -16.33 -7.20
N ASN A 204 -3.66 -16.89 -7.28
CA ASN A 204 -3.19 -17.93 -6.38
C ASN A 204 -2.01 -17.41 -5.56
N VAL A 205 -1.86 -17.92 -4.34
CA VAL A 205 -0.61 -17.76 -3.59
C VAL A 205 0.52 -18.40 -4.39
N GLY A 206 1.63 -17.65 -4.55
CA GLY A 206 2.75 -18.03 -5.39
C GLY A 206 2.74 -17.42 -6.80
N ASP A 207 1.65 -16.78 -7.25
CA ASP A 207 1.64 -16.06 -8.51
C ASP A 207 2.66 -14.90 -8.48
N LEU A 208 3.39 -14.72 -9.59
CA LEU A 208 4.37 -13.63 -9.72
C LEU A 208 3.67 -12.28 -9.61
N THR A 209 4.25 -11.41 -8.81
CA THR A 209 3.83 -10.00 -8.69
C THR A 209 4.95 -9.07 -9.10
N ILE A 210 4.60 -7.98 -9.78
CA ILE A 210 5.53 -6.92 -10.18
C ILE A 210 4.90 -5.61 -9.73
N ALA A 211 5.53 -4.97 -8.74
CA ALA A 211 5.07 -3.68 -8.24
C ALA A 211 5.80 -2.56 -8.98
N MET A 212 5.04 -1.58 -9.43
CA MET A 212 5.53 -0.39 -10.13
C MET A 212 5.03 0.87 -9.45
N GLY A 213 5.91 1.89 -9.41
CA GLY A 213 5.60 3.19 -8.83
C GLY A 213 6.75 4.17 -8.98
N ALA A 214 6.66 5.28 -8.26
CA ALA A 214 7.62 6.36 -8.28
C ALA A 214 8.07 6.75 -6.85
N PRO A 215 8.72 5.83 -6.10
CA PRO A 215 9.18 6.15 -4.76
C PRO A 215 10.13 7.34 -4.77
N LEU A 216 9.90 8.30 -3.86
CA LEU A 216 10.71 9.53 -3.74
C LEU A 216 10.82 10.33 -5.04
N GLY A 217 9.82 10.23 -5.94
CA GLY A 217 9.85 10.89 -7.25
C GLY A 217 10.71 10.19 -8.31
N LEU A 218 11.25 9.01 -8.01
CA LEU A 218 12.00 8.19 -8.97
C LEU A 218 11.02 7.36 -9.81
N ALA A 219 10.56 7.95 -10.90
CA ALA A 219 9.66 7.28 -11.84
C ALA A 219 10.26 5.97 -12.37
N GLY A 220 9.40 4.96 -12.61
CA GLY A 220 9.82 3.69 -13.21
C GLY A 220 10.49 2.72 -12.23
N THR A 221 10.37 2.90 -10.91
CA THR A 221 10.83 1.90 -9.96
C THR A 221 10.01 0.62 -10.08
N VAL A 222 10.70 -0.52 -10.23
CA VAL A 222 10.12 -1.86 -10.37
C VAL A 222 10.67 -2.76 -9.28
N THR A 223 9.77 -3.44 -8.56
CA THR A 223 10.13 -4.50 -7.61
C THR A 223 9.34 -5.77 -7.94
N THR A 224 9.85 -6.92 -7.54
CA THR A 224 9.22 -8.21 -7.84
C THR A 224 9.05 -9.04 -6.58
N GLY A 225 8.04 -9.88 -6.60
CA GLY A 225 7.74 -10.83 -5.55
C GLY A 225 6.67 -11.81 -6.03
N ILE A 226 5.97 -12.40 -5.07
CA ILE A 226 4.84 -13.29 -5.32
C ILE A 226 3.63 -12.84 -4.49
N VAL A 227 2.47 -13.34 -4.81
CA VAL A 227 1.33 -13.30 -3.91
C VAL A 227 1.64 -14.16 -2.69
N SER A 228 1.85 -13.54 -1.54
CA SER A 228 2.19 -14.23 -0.28
C SER A 228 0.92 -14.69 0.45
N ALA A 229 -0.16 -13.91 0.39
CA ALA A 229 -1.47 -14.26 0.93
C ALA A 229 -2.58 -13.49 0.21
N LEU A 230 -3.78 -14.08 0.25
CA LEU A 230 -5.02 -13.50 -0.27
C LEU A 230 -6.06 -13.41 0.85
N ASN A 231 -7.06 -12.56 0.62
CA ASN A 231 -8.20 -12.41 1.53
C ASN A 231 -7.78 -12.04 2.97
N ARG A 232 -6.73 -11.26 3.12
CA ARG A 232 -6.35 -10.65 4.38
C ARG A 232 -6.91 -9.25 4.50
N SER A 233 -7.07 -8.81 5.73
CA SER A 233 -7.43 -7.42 6.02
C SER A 233 -6.40 -6.81 6.94
N ILE A 234 -6.13 -5.54 6.71
CA ILE A 234 -5.23 -4.75 7.54
C ILE A 234 -5.96 -3.52 8.06
N GLN A 235 -5.57 -3.06 9.24
CA GLN A 235 -6.02 -1.77 9.75
C GLN A 235 -5.02 -0.69 9.34
N VAL A 236 -5.53 0.41 8.81
CA VAL A 236 -4.76 1.61 8.49
C VAL A 236 -5.43 2.82 9.12
N ALA A 237 -4.65 3.87 9.41
CA ALA A 237 -5.23 5.13 9.84
C ALA A 237 -6.14 5.69 8.73
N SER A 238 -7.26 6.31 9.12
CA SER A 238 -8.14 6.94 8.17
C SER A 238 -7.47 8.20 7.60
N SER A 239 -7.44 8.32 6.28
CA SER A 239 -7.01 9.51 5.55
C SER A 239 -8.17 10.46 5.22
N ALA A 240 -9.31 10.33 5.91
CA ALA A 240 -10.42 11.27 5.81
C ALA A 240 -10.00 12.64 6.33
N VAL A 241 -10.20 13.69 5.52
CA VAL A 241 -9.98 15.07 5.98
C VAL A 241 -11.06 15.41 7.01
N PRO A 242 -10.72 15.95 8.19
CA PRO A 242 -11.73 16.38 9.16
C PRO A 242 -12.61 17.48 8.56
N ASP A 243 -13.92 17.33 8.69
CA ASP A 243 -14.87 18.37 8.29
C ASP A 243 -14.64 19.64 9.11
N SER A 244 -14.17 20.72 8.46
CA SER A 244 -13.93 22.02 9.11
C SER A 244 -15.19 22.76 9.52
N SER A 245 -16.38 22.16 9.37
CA SER A 245 -17.69 22.75 9.69
C SER A 245 -18.26 22.43 11.08
N GLY A 246 -17.52 21.71 11.92
CA GLY A 246 -17.89 21.39 13.29
C GLY A 246 -17.04 22.15 14.30
N SER A 247 -17.49 23.34 14.74
CA SER A 247 -16.90 24.03 15.87
C SER A 247 -17.19 23.24 17.15
N ASP A 248 -16.20 22.51 17.63
CA ASP A 248 -16.01 22.32 19.07
C ASP A 248 -14.51 22.27 19.37
N SER A 249 -14.10 23.39 19.97
CA SER A 249 -12.74 23.65 20.43
C SER A 249 -12.43 22.73 21.61
N ASP A 250 -11.51 21.79 21.42
CA ASP A 250 -10.68 21.37 22.55
C ASP A 250 -9.21 21.35 22.12
N SER A 251 -8.47 22.27 22.74
CA SER A 251 -7.06 22.54 22.48
C SER A 251 -6.21 21.45 23.15
N GLY A 252 -5.77 20.47 22.40
CA GLY A 252 -4.76 19.51 22.81
C GLY A 252 -3.57 19.56 21.89
N SER A 253 -2.45 20.12 22.36
CA SER A 253 -1.14 20.06 21.71
C SER A 253 -0.78 18.59 21.44
N GLY A 254 -0.94 18.12 20.21
CA GLY A 254 -0.61 16.77 19.77
C GLY A 254 0.65 16.79 18.93
N ASP A 255 1.68 16.17 19.46
CA ASP A 255 2.90 15.74 18.79
C ASP A 255 2.57 14.99 17.49
N SER A 256 3.21 15.36 16.38
CA SER A 256 3.01 14.79 15.06
C SER A 256 3.62 13.39 14.98
N SER A 257 2.91 12.40 15.53
CA SER A 257 3.22 10.98 15.33
C SER A 257 2.54 10.48 14.04
N ASN A 258 3.37 9.92 13.19
CA ASN A 258 3.08 9.33 11.88
C ASN A 258 1.79 8.49 11.90
N PRO A 259 0.74 8.77 11.08
CA PRO A 259 -0.56 8.10 11.14
C PRO A 259 -0.58 6.64 10.67
N PHE A 260 0.55 6.13 10.17
CA PHE A 260 0.67 4.76 9.66
C PHE A 260 1.35 3.79 10.66
N ASN A 261 0.94 3.78 11.92
CA ASN A 261 1.35 2.75 12.87
C ASN A 261 0.42 1.53 12.78
N PHE A 262 1.00 0.35 12.49
CA PHE A 262 0.31 -0.93 12.49
C PHE A 262 0.40 -1.60 13.85
N ASP A 263 -0.74 -2.05 14.36
CA ASP A 263 -0.77 -3.00 15.46
C ASP A 263 -0.90 -4.44 14.89
N PHE A 264 0.18 -5.20 14.98
CA PHE A 264 0.20 -6.63 14.63
C PHE A 264 -0.30 -7.53 15.77
N GLY A 265 -1.09 -7.00 16.72
CA GLY A 265 -1.72 -7.83 17.77
C GLY A 265 -0.77 -8.29 18.88
N GLN A 266 0.37 -7.62 19.08
CA GLN A 266 1.25 -7.82 20.23
C GLN A 266 0.89 -6.78 21.30
N GLY A 267 0.03 -7.18 22.23
CA GLY A 267 -0.52 -6.32 23.27
C GLY A 267 0.50 -5.46 24.02
N GLN A 268 0.51 -4.18 23.72
CA GLN A 268 0.99 -3.13 24.61
C GLN A 268 -0.04 -2.02 24.66
N THR A 269 -0.71 -1.92 25.81
CA THR A 269 -1.60 -0.85 26.21
C THR A 269 -0.82 0.46 26.26
N GLN A 270 -0.84 1.25 25.18
CA GLN A 270 -0.52 2.67 25.23
C GLN A 270 -1.79 3.45 24.91
N THR A 271 -2.15 4.34 25.82
CA THR A 271 -3.20 5.35 25.67
C THR A 271 -2.85 6.23 24.48
N GLN A 272 -3.34 5.88 23.28
CA GLN A 272 -3.21 6.68 22.07
C GLN A 272 -4.49 7.44 21.82
N SER A 273 -4.36 8.69 21.44
CA SER A 273 -5.40 9.47 20.79
C SER A 273 -6.01 8.61 19.69
N GLN A 274 -7.31 8.37 19.73
CA GLN A 274 -8.02 7.50 18.78
C GLN A 274 -8.08 8.19 17.40
N SER A 275 -7.01 8.06 16.61
CA SER A 275 -7.13 8.29 15.18
C SER A 275 -8.06 7.23 14.64
N ALA A 276 -9.11 7.63 13.91
CA ALA A 276 -10.04 6.69 13.30
C ALA A 276 -9.26 5.74 12.39
N SER A 277 -9.38 4.42 12.62
CA SER A 277 -8.77 3.40 11.77
C SER A 277 -9.80 2.80 10.83
N ILE A 278 -9.35 2.40 9.64
CA ILE A 278 -10.17 1.68 8.67
C ILE A 278 -9.59 0.29 8.43
N SER A 279 -10.47 -0.70 8.26
CA SER A 279 -10.08 -2.04 7.85
C SER A 279 -10.24 -2.17 6.35
N ILE A 280 -9.16 -2.51 5.63
CA ILE A 280 -9.14 -2.67 4.18
C ILE A 280 -8.71 -4.08 3.78
N PRO A 281 -9.34 -4.68 2.77
CA PRO A 281 -8.93 -5.98 2.25
C PRO A 281 -7.70 -5.80 1.35
N VAL A 282 -6.76 -6.73 1.45
CA VAL A 282 -5.50 -6.64 0.72
C VAL A 282 -5.04 -7.96 0.10
N ILE A 283 -4.29 -7.83 -0.98
CA ILE A 283 -3.37 -8.83 -1.49
C ILE A 283 -2.05 -8.59 -0.78
N GLN A 284 -1.51 -9.59 -0.10
CA GLN A 284 -0.18 -9.54 0.48
C GLN A 284 0.85 -10.04 -0.53
N THR A 285 1.95 -9.32 -0.67
CA THR A 285 3.10 -9.68 -1.53
C THR A 285 4.40 -9.47 -0.76
N ASP A 286 5.46 -10.15 -1.17
CA ASP A 286 6.83 -9.91 -0.71
C ASP A 286 7.61 -8.96 -1.65
N ALA A 287 6.97 -8.49 -2.74
CA ALA A 287 7.52 -7.38 -3.52
C ALA A 287 7.73 -6.16 -2.62
N ALA A 288 8.88 -5.50 -2.73
CA ALA A 288 9.20 -4.35 -1.90
C ALA A 288 8.28 -3.16 -2.23
N ILE A 289 7.38 -2.84 -1.31
CA ILE A 289 6.52 -1.64 -1.35
C ILE A 289 7.06 -0.64 -0.33
N ASN A 290 7.41 0.55 -0.79
CA ASN A 290 7.99 1.63 0.01
C ASN A 290 7.21 2.92 -0.21
N PRO A 291 7.33 3.93 0.68
CA PRO A 291 6.75 5.26 0.46
C PRO A 291 7.06 5.80 -0.94
N GLY A 292 6.01 6.27 -1.64
CA GLY A 292 6.04 6.67 -3.05
C GLY A 292 5.54 5.61 -4.03
N ASN A 293 5.55 4.31 -3.69
CA ASN A 293 4.87 3.29 -4.47
C ASN A 293 3.34 3.30 -4.25
N SER A 294 2.84 3.95 -3.18
CA SER A 294 1.41 4.10 -2.90
C SER A 294 0.67 4.64 -4.10
N GLY A 295 -0.46 4.03 -4.44
CA GLY A 295 -1.27 4.36 -5.62
C GLY A 295 -0.75 3.79 -6.93
N GLY A 296 0.45 3.21 -6.96
CA GLY A 296 1.02 2.55 -8.11
C GLY A 296 0.44 1.15 -8.37
N ALA A 297 0.90 0.52 -9.43
CA ALA A 297 0.38 -0.75 -9.89
C ALA A 297 1.06 -1.95 -9.23
N LEU A 298 0.25 -2.93 -8.78
CA LEU A 298 0.68 -4.32 -8.63
C LEU A 298 0.20 -5.10 -9.85
N LEU A 299 1.12 -5.74 -10.57
CA LEU A 299 0.87 -6.38 -11.86
C LEU A 299 1.10 -7.89 -11.80
N ASP A 300 0.39 -8.61 -12.68
CA ASP A 300 0.68 -10.03 -12.95
C ASP A 300 1.83 -10.19 -13.98
N SER A 301 2.21 -11.44 -14.26
CA SER A 301 3.24 -11.80 -15.24
C SER A 301 2.91 -11.38 -16.69
N LYS A 302 1.71 -10.90 -16.98
CA LYS A 302 1.25 -10.39 -18.28
C LYS A 302 1.18 -8.87 -18.33
N GLY A 303 1.53 -8.18 -17.25
CA GLY A 303 1.45 -6.74 -17.12
C GLY A 303 0.03 -6.20 -16.93
N ARG A 304 -0.87 -7.01 -16.37
CA ARG A 304 -2.23 -6.60 -16.05
C ARG A 304 -2.34 -6.26 -14.58
N LEU A 305 -3.13 -5.27 -14.25
CA LEU A 305 -3.33 -4.76 -12.90
C LEU A 305 -4.09 -5.79 -12.05
N ILE A 306 -3.46 -6.29 -10.99
CA ILE A 306 -4.05 -7.16 -9.98
C ILE A 306 -4.35 -6.42 -8.68
N GLY A 307 -3.75 -5.25 -8.46
CA GLY A 307 -4.01 -4.42 -7.28
C GLY A 307 -3.36 -3.05 -7.35
N ILE A 308 -3.75 -2.18 -6.42
CA ILE A 308 -3.16 -0.86 -6.19
C ILE A 308 -2.29 -0.93 -4.95
N ASN A 309 -1.00 -0.61 -5.09
CA ASN A 309 -0.04 -0.66 -4.00
C ASN A 309 -0.44 0.28 -2.86
N VAL A 310 -0.33 -0.20 -1.63
CA VAL A 310 -0.46 0.60 -0.41
C VAL A 310 0.85 0.47 0.35
N ALA A 311 1.65 1.53 0.36
CA ALA A 311 2.85 1.57 1.18
C ALA A 311 2.47 1.91 2.62
N ILE A 312 3.03 1.14 3.53
CA ILE A 312 2.73 1.22 4.94
C ILE A 312 4.03 1.57 5.66
N ALA A 313 4.00 2.59 6.50
CA ALA A 313 5.13 2.87 7.38
C ALA A 313 5.30 1.71 8.37
N SER A 314 6.46 1.06 8.38
CA SER A 314 6.74 -0.03 9.30
C SER A 314 6.74 0.47 10.74
N ALA A 315 5.93 -0.13 11.60
CA ALA A 315 5.99 0.11 13.04
C ALA A 315 7.38 -0.29 13.58
N GLY A 316 8.15 0.66 14.09
CA GLY A 316 9.33 0.34 14.89
C GLY A 316 10.62 1.08 14.60
N SER A 317 10.65 2.11 13.78
CA SER A 317 11.84 2.95 13.64
C SER A 317 11.62 4.34 14.23
N SER A 318 12.05 4.52 15.47
CA SER A 318 12.48 5.83 15.94
C SER A 318 13.63 6.28 15.04
N GLU A 319 13.41 7.37 14.32
CA GLU A 319 14.36 8.07 13.43
C GLU A 319 14.64 7.39 12.06
N GLY A 320 13.82 7.72 11.04
CA GLY A 320 14.27 7.89 9.66
C GLY A 320 14.58 6.62 8.87
N GLN A 321 13.65 6.14 8.10
CA GLN A 321 13.66 5.15 7.03
C GLN A 321 12.97 3.82 7.39
N SER A 322 11.67 3.80 7.21
CA SER A 322 10.94 2.54 7.11
C SER A 322 11.09 1.99 5.68
N GLY A 323 12.00 1.04 5.50
CA GLY A 323 12.09 0.22 4.28
C GLY A 323 11.15 -0.98 4.38
N SER A 324 10.81 -1.57 3.23
CA SER A 324 10.04 -2.83 3.19
C SER A 324 10.80 -3.95 3.91
N ILE A 325 10.13 -4.60 4.86
CA ILE A 325 10.65 -5.79 5.59
C ILE A 325 10.28 -7.10 4.88
N GLY A 326 9.99 -7.06 3.56
CA GLY A 326 9.53 -8.23 2.80
C GLY A 326 8.03 -8.49 2.94
N VAL A 327 7.25 -7.49 3.38
CA VAL A 327 5.79 -7.52 3.42
C VAL A 327 5.28 -6.27 2.73
N GLY A 328 4.52 -6.46 1.67
CA GLY A 328 3.84 -5.41 0.92
C GLY A 328 2.36 -5.72 0.79
N PHE A 329 1.56 -4.70 0.54
CA PHE A 329 0.11 -4.82 0.42
C PHE A 329 -0.40 -4.07 -0.81
N ALA A 330 -1.48 -4.59 -1.40
CA ALA A 330 -2.19 -3.92 -2.46
C ALA A 330 -3.71 -4.13 -2.34
N LEU A 331 -4.48 -3.11 -2.65
CA LEU A 331 -5.94 -3.20 -2.76
C LEU A 331 -6.31 -4.03 -3.99
N PRO A 332 -7.21 -5.02 -3.88
CA PRO A 332 -7.54 -5.90 -5.00
C PRO A 332 -8.11 -5.16 -6.21
N SER A 333 -7.71 -5.55 -7.43
CA SER A 333 -8.12 -4.88 -8.67
C SER A 333 -9.63 -4.88 -8.89
N ASN A 334 -10.36 -5.91 -8.47
CA ASN A 334 -11.82 -5.95 -8.60
C ASN A 334 -12.49 -4.86 -7.75
N LEU A 335 -12.00 -4.64 -6.52
CA LEU A 335 -12.45 -3.52 -5.68
C LEU A 335 -12.06 -2.18 -6.30
N ALA A 336 -10.81 -2.04 -6.73
CA ALA A 336 -10.30 -0.82 -7.35
C ALA A 336 -11.09 -0.43 -8.61
N LYS A 337 -11.46 -1.39 -9.43
CA LYS A 337 -12.26 -1.18 -10.65
C LYS A 337 -13.67 -0.71 -10.33
N ARG A 338 -14.33 -1.31 -9.33
CA ARG A 338 -15.67 -0.89 -8.90
C ARG A 338 -15.65 0.51 -8.33
N VAL A 339 -14.80 0.76 -7.36
CA VAL A 339 -14.70 2.05 -6.66
C VAL A 339 -14.34 3.17 -7.64
N SER A 340 -13.34 2.96 -8.51
CA SER A 340 -12.96 3.98 -9.48
C SER A 340 -14.06 4.32 -10.45
N ALA A 341 -14.86 3.34 -10.90
CA ALA A 341 -16.01 3.59 -11.76
C ALA A 341 -17.08 4.44 -11.04
N GLU A 342 -17.42 4.09 -9.79
CA GLU A 342 -18.37 4.85 -8.98
C GLU A 342 -17.87 6.28 -8.68
N LEU A 343 -16.57 6.45 -8.43
CA LEU A 343 -15.97 7.79 -8.21
C LEU A 343 -16.02 8.65 -9.49
N ILE A 344 -15.80 8.06 -10.67
CA ILE A 344 -15.90 8.78 -11.95
C ILE A 344 -17.35 9.19 -12.24
N GLU A 345 -18.30 8.29 -12.01
CA GLU A 345 -19.71 8.51 -12.35
C GLU A 345 -20.44 9.38 -11.32
N ASN A 346 -20.20 9.12 -10.02
CA ASN A 346 -21.01 9.68 -8.94
C ASN A 346 -20.20 10.56 -7.96
N GLN A 347 -18.87 10.67 -8.15
CA GLN A 347 -17.93 11.35 -7.23
C GLN A 347 -17.88 10.74 -5.82
N LYS A 348 -18.57 9.65 -5.60
CA LYS A 348 -18.66 8.89 -4.35
C LYS A 348 -18.78 7.41 -4.64
N ALA A 349 -18.12 6.59 -3.84
CA ALA A 349 -18.30 5.15 -3.86
C ALA A 349 -19.28 4.69 -2.78
N SER A 350 -19.96 3.58 -3.04
CA SER A 350 -20.89 2.97 -2.10
C SER A 350 -20.27 1.74 -1.44
N HIS A 351 -20.55 1.54 -0.16
CA HIS A 351 -20.05 0.39 0.61
C HIS A 351 -21.19 -0.30 1.34
N GLY A 352 -21.06 -1.62 1.46
CA GLY A 352 -22.00 -2.44 2.20
C GLY A 352 -21.94 -2.13 3.70
N LEU A 353 -23.08 -2.26 4.34
CA LEU A 353 -23.24 -2.19 5.78
C LEU A 353 -24.02 -3.41 6.28
N LEU A 354 -23.39 -4.21 7.14
CA LEU A 354 -24.05 -5.39 7.72
C LEU A 354 -25.05 -5.01 8.82
N GLY A 355 -24.79 -3.91 9.52
CA GLY A 355 -25.62 -3.47 10.65
C GLY A 355 -25.50 -4.39 11.86
N ALA A 356 -24.26 -4.70 12.24
CA ALA A 356 -23.93 -5.48 13.42
C ALA A 356 -22.70 -4.88 14.13
N GLN A 357 -22.66 -5.01 15.45
CA GLN A 357 -21.46 -4.81 16.25
C GLN A 357 -20.74 -6.15 16.33
N VAL A 358 -19.44 -6.14 16.04
CA VAL A 358 -18.63 -7.35 15.94
C VAL A 358 -17.37 -7.28 16.78
N SER A 359 -16.89 -8.44 17.22
CA SER A 359 -15.62 -8.61 17.91
C SER A 359 -14.97 -9.92 17.44
N ASP A 360 -13.74 -10.18 17.88
CA ASP A 360 -13.06 -11.41 17.54
C ASP A 360 -13.65 -12.58 18.32
N ALA A 361 -14.08 -13.62 17.61
CA ALA A 361 -14.60 -14.83 18.25
C ALA A 361 -13.54 -15.49 19.13
N ALA A 362 -12.26 -15.44 18.76
CA ALA A 362 -11.15 -16.00 19.54
C ALA A 362 -10.99 -15.37 20.93
N ALA A 363 -11.47 -14.14 21.13
CA ALA A 363 -11.43 -13.44 22.41
C ALA A 363 -12.60 -13.82 23.34
N LYS A 364 -13.54 -14.64 22.88
CA LYS A 364 -14.71 -15.05 23.66
C LYS A 364 -14.50 -16.40 24.33
N ASP A 365 -14.77 -16.47 25.64
CA ASP A 365 -14.74 -17.71 26.40
C ASP A 365 -15.73 -18.71 25.82
N GLY A 366 -15.27 -19.94 25.57
CA GLY A 366 -16.12 -21.01 25.03
C GLY A 366 -16.41 -20.89 23.53
N SER A 367 -15.70 -20.03 22.80
CA SER A 367 -15.84 -19.93 21.34
C SER A 367 -15.58 -21.27 20.66
N THR A 368 -16.47 -21.63 19.74
CA THR A 368 -16.43 -22.93 19.02
C THR A 368 -15.86 -22.81 17.60
N ALA A 369 -15.55 -21.59 17.15
CA ALA A 369 -15.04 -21.31 15.81
C ALA A 369 -14.20 -20.04 15.79
N VAL A 370 -13.27 -19.98 14.86
CA VAL A 370 -12.54 -18.75 14.48
C VAL A 370 -13.44 -17.96 13.53
N GLY A 371 -13.51 -16.64 13.73
CA GLY A 371 -14.35 -15.75 12.92
C GLY A 371 -14.71 -14.46 13.64
N ALA A 372 -15.68 -13.73 13.09
CA ALA A 372 -16.23 -12.53 13.69
C ALA A 372 -17.47 -12.86 14.53
N TYR A 373 -17.40 -12.58 15.81
CA TYR A 373 -18.51 -12.78 16.75
C TYR A 373 -19.48 -11.60 16.64
N ILE A 374 -20.77 -11.87 16.50
CA ILE A 374 -21.83 -10.87 16.50
C ILE A 374 -22.17 -10.53 17.95
N GLU A 375 -21.67 -9.41 18.43
CA GLU A 375 -22.04 -8.87 19.75
C GLU A 375 -23.49 -8.43 19.78
N LYS A 376 -23.89 -7.73 18.72
CA LYS A 376 -25.25 -7.23 18.58
C LYS A 376 -25.63 -7.06 17.12
N ALA A 377 -26.71 -7.69 16.71
CA ALA A 377 -27.39 -7.39 15.46
C ALA A 377 -28.25 -6.12 15.68
N VAL A 378 -27.95 -5.05 14.93
CA VAL A 378 -28.66 -3.77 15.07
C VAL A 378 -30.12 -3.95 14.61
N GLU A 379 -31.09 -3.53 15.42
CA GLU A 379 -32.49 -3.61 15.07
C GLU A 379 -32.79 -2.84 13.78
N GLY A 380 -33.47 -3.48 12.83
CA GLY A 380 -33.72 -2.93 11.50
C GLY A 380 -32.49 -2.94 10.58
N GLY A 381 -31.32 -3.35 11.04
CA GLY A 381 -30.11 -3.53 10.23
C GLY A 381 -30.17 -4.77 9.35
N ALA A 382 -29.31 -4.82 8.34
CA ALA A 382 -29.26 -5.92 7.36
C ALA A 382 -29.08 -7.30 8.01
N ALA A 383 -28.19 -7.41 9.01
CA ALA A 383 -27.96 -8.65 9.77
C ALA A 383 -29.24 -9.13 10.46
N ALA A 384 -29.91 -8.24 11.22
CA ALA A 384 -31.14 -8.59 11.95
C ALA A 384 -32.27 -9.00 11.00
N GLN A 385 -32.44 -8.26 9.89
CA GLN A 385 -33.47 -8.58 8.87
C GLN A 385 -33.23 -9.93 8.21
N ALA A 386 -31.97 -10.33 8.03
CA ALA A 386 -31.59 -11.62 7.48
C ALA A 386 -31.65 -12.77 8.49
N GLY A 387 -31.92 -12.50 9.79
CA GLY A 387 -32.00 -13.50 10.85
C GLY A 387 -30.66 -13.89 11.47
N ILE A 388 -29.62 -13.08 11.27
CA ILE A 388 -28.36 -13.13 12.04
C ILE A 388 -28.68 -12.60 13.44
N LYS A 389 -28.13 -13.24 14.48
CA LYS A 389 -28.45 -12.96 15.89
C LYS A 389 -27.19 -12.69 16.70
N ASP A 390 -27.36 -12.06 17.84
CA ASP A 390 -26.35 -11.96 18.87
C ASP A 390 -25.85 -13.37 19.23
N GLY A 391 -24.53 -13.55 19.34
CA GLY A 391 -23.89 -14.82 19.61
C GLY A 391 -23.50 -15.65 18.37
N ASP A 392 -23.96 -15.29 17.18
CA ASP A 392 -23.49 -15.94 15.94
C ASP A 392 -22.00 -15.63 15.68
N ILE A 393 -21.28 -16.58 15.09
CA ILE A 393 -19.91 -16.37 14.62
C ILE A 393 -19.92 -16.41 13.10
N VAL A 394 -19.59 -15.30 12.44
CA VAL A 394 -19.44 -15.26 10.99
C VAL A 394 -18.10 -15.89 10.62
N VAL A 395 -18.14 -16.97 9.84
CA VAL A 395 -16.96 -17.73 9.41
C VAL A 395 -16.64 -17.57 7.93
N GLN A 396 -17.61 -17.07 7.11
CA GLN A 396 -17.41 -16.79 5.70
C GLN A 396 -18.34 -15.67 5.22
N PHE A 397 -17.83 -14.82 4.32
CA PHE A 397 -18.58 -13.75 3.64
C PHE A 397 -18.27 -13.82 2.14
N ASN A 398 -19.29 -13.95 1.29
CA ASN A 398 -19.18 -14.10 -0.18
C ASN A 398 -18.11 -15.12 -0.63
N GLY A 399 -18.00 -16.24 0.07
CA GLY A 399 -17.02 -17.28 -0.22
C GLY A 399 -15.63 -17.03 0.39
N VAL A 400 -15.36 -15.86 0.95
CA VAL A 400 -14.11 -15.54 1.63
C VAL A 400 -14.20 -15.96 3.10
N ARG A 401 -13.18 -16.69 3.59
CA ARG A 401 -13.09 -17.07 5.00
C ARG A 401 -12.86 -15.82 5.85
N ILE A 402 -13.58 -15.76 6.97
CA ILE A 402 -13.46 -14.71 7.98
C ILE A 402 -12.73 -15.28 9.19
N THR A 403 -11.66 -14.61 9.62
CA THR A 403 -10.82 -15.04 10.75
C THR A 403 -11.00 -14.18 12.00
N ASP A 404 -11.46 -12.93 11.84
CA ASP A 404 -11.67 -11.97 12.90
C ASP A 404 -12.70 -10.89 12.51
N ALA A 405 -12.94 -9.93 13.38
CA ALA A 405 -13.87 -8.82 13.17
C ALA A 405 -13.41 -7.85 12.07
N ASN A 406 -12.08 -7.66 11.94
CA ASN A 406 -11.52 -6.78 10.92
C ASN A 406 -11.74 -7.34 9.52
N ASP A 407 -11.53 -8.66 9.35
CA ASP A 407 -11.81 -9.35 8.10
C ASP A 407 -13.25 -9.17 7.67
N LEU A 408 -14.21 -9.39 8.58
CA LEU A 408 -15.63 -9.21 8.27
C LEU A 408 -15.93 -7.77 7.86
N THR A 409 -15.43 -6.80 8.64
CA THR A 409 -15.64 -5.38 8.36
C THR A 409 -15.09 -4.99 6.99
N ALA A 410 -13.85 -5.39 6.68
CA ALA A 410 -13.23 -5.13 5.40
C ALA A 410 -14.00 -5.79 4.25
N GLN A 411 -14.35 -7.07 4.37
CA GLN A 411 -15.07 -7.79 3.33
C GLN A 411 -16.47 -7.24 3.06
N VAL A 412 -17.21 -6.83 4.09
CA VAL A 412 -18.52 -6.17 3.93
C VAL A 412 -18.38 -4.87 3.16
N ARG A 413 -17.34 -4.08 3.42
CA ARG A 413 -17.07 -2.82 2.72
C ARG A 413 -16.62 -3.01 1.25
N THR A 414 -16.15 -4.19 0.87
CA THR A 414 -15.85 -4.47 -0.55
C THR A 414 -17.11 -4.58 -1.41
N ALA A 415 -18.22 -4.98 -0.82
CA ALA A 415 -19.49 -5.07 -1.51
C ALA A 415 -20.09 -3.67 -1.71
N ALA A 416 -20.84 -3.47 -2.79
CA ALA A 416 -21.61 -2.25 -2.98
C ALA A 416 -22.73 -2.13 -1.94
N GLY A 417 -23.06 -0.91 -1.57
CA GLY A 417 -24.25 -0.66 -0.74
C GLY A 417 -25.52 -1.19 -1.41
N GLY A 418 -26.40 -1.79 -0.63
CA GLY A 418 -27.65 -2.36 -1.15
C GLY A 418 -27.49 -3.65 -1.96
N SER A 419 -26.30 -4.27 -2.04
CA SER A 419 -26.11 -5.53 -2.77
C SER A 419 -26.48 -6.75 -1.91
N GLU A 420 -26.79 -7.89 -2.55
CA GLU A 420 -26.98 -9.19 -1.87
C GLU A 420 -25.60 -9.78 -1.55
N ALA A 421 -25.45 -10.30 -0.34
CA ALA A 421 -24.26 -11.03 0.12
C ALA A 421 -24.66 -12.39 0.70
N THR A 422 -23.73 -13.36 0.63
CA THR A 422 -23.86 -14.67 1.25
C THR A 422 -22.97 -14.72 2.49
N VAL A 423 -23.57 -14.97 3.65
CA VAL A 423 -22.89 -15.07 4.94
C VAL A 423 -23.03 -16.48 5.48
N VAL A 424 -21.91 -17.11 5.85
CA VAL A 424 -21.93 -18.39 6.59
C VAL A 424 -21.63 -18.07 8.05
N ILE A 425 -22.57 -18.46 8.90
CA ILE A 425 -22.46 -18.33 10.36
C ILE A 425 -22.27 -19.68 11.02
N ASN A 426 -21.64 -19.69 12.17
CA ASN A 426 -21.68 -20.80 13.12
C ASN A 426 -22.58 -20.39 14.29
N ARG A 427 -23.70 -21.09 14.47
CA ARG A 427 -24.66 -20.92 15.57
C ARG A 427 -24.75 -22.23 16.35
N ASP A 428 -24.36 -22.22 17.62
CA ASP A 428 -24.36 -23.41 18.50
C ASP A 428 -23.61 -24.62 17.89
N GLY A 429 -22.46 -24.38 17.25
CA GLY A 429 -21.64 -25.41 16.63
C GLY A 429 -22.15 -25.88 15.26
N LYS A 430 -23.24 -25.30 14.72
CA LYS A 430 -23.79 -25.64 13.41
C LYS A 430 -23.62 -24.51 12.40
N GLN A 431 -23.09 -24.85 11.24
CA GLN A 431 -22.98 -23.86 10.15
C GLN A 431 -24.32 -23.64 9.46
N GLN A 432 -24.63 -22.39 9.15
CA GLN A 432 -25.83 -21.98 8.40
C GLN A 432 -25.40 -20.96 7.35
N THR A 433 -25.93 -21.07 6.14
CA THR A 433 -25.73 -20.08 5.07
C THR A 433 -26.94 -19.17 4.99
N ILE A 434 -26.71 -17.86 5.07
CA ILE A 434 -27.74 -16.84 5.10
C ILE A 434 -27.47 -15.84 3.95
N LYS A 435 -28.49 -15.49 3.20
CA LYS A 435 -28.47 -14.40 2.25
C LYS A 435 -28.85 -13.09 2.95
N VAL A 436 -28.06 -12.08 2.77
CA VAL A 436 -28.21 -10.77 3.42
C VAL A 436 -28.28 -9.70 2.37
N GLN A 437 -29.32 -8.89 2.37
CA GLN A 437 -29.38 -7.63 1.63
C GLN A 437 -28.65 -6.57 2.42
N LEU A 438 -27.45 -6.17 1.99
CA LEU A 438 -26.63 -5.22 2.72
C LEU A 438 -27.29 -3.83 2.75
N GLY A 439 -27.11 -3.09 3.84
CA GLY A 439 -27.36 -1.67 3.88
C GLY A 439 -26.26 -0.90 3.14
N THR A 440 -26.39 0.42 3.09
CA THR A 440 -25.38 1.31 2.53
C THR A 440 -24.71 2.10 3.65
N LEU A 441 -23.39 2.03 3.73
CA LEU A 441 -22.60 2.89 4.60
C LEU A 441 -22.70 4.33 4.06
N LYS A 442 -23.10 5.27 4.94
CA LYS A 442 -23.28 6.68 4.60
C LYS A 442 -22.02 7.48 4.91
#